data_eb6d99b1d74402574de32029804eb203
#
_entry.id   eb6d99b1d74402574de32029804eb203
#
_cell.length_a   1.000
_cell.length_b   1.000
_cell.length_c   1.000
_cell.angle_alpha   90.00
_cell.angle_beta   90.00
_cell.angle_gamma   90.00
#
_symmetry.space_group_name_H-M   'P 1'
#
loop_
_entity.id
_entity.type
_entity.pdbx_description
1 polymer ?
#
loop_
_entity_poly.entity_id
_entity_poly.type
_entity_poly.pdbx_seq_one_letter_code
_entity_poly.pdbx_strand_id
1 'polypeptide(L)'
;MAAPRTSSYLARREWIEEYFDRTAAETWARLTSEAPVGRIRSTVREGRDRMRATLTGWLPADLKGRRVLDAGCGTGALAVDLALRGAHVVGVDLSPNLVRVATERLPTELRRLVTFESGDMLSEKLGGFDHVVAMDSLIHYEQSDLVDTLDRLSRRAKESVLFTFAPRTALLATMHAVGTLLPRGNRAPRIVPVAEPALRRAMEGHRVLQHWQVARTERIQNGFYTSQAMELTR
;
A
#
# COMPACT_ATOMS: atom_id res chain seq x y z
N MET A 1 -10.04 -4.97 23.30
CA MET A 1 -9.60 -3.58 23.10
C MET A 1 -8.34 -3.59 22.24
N ALA A 2 -8.32 -2.84 21.11
CA ALA A 2 -7.11 -2.68 20.32
C ALA A 2 -6.12 -1.79 21.11
N ALA A 3 -4.81 -2.13 21.06
CA ALA A 3 -3.78 -1.29 21.67
C ALA A 3 -3.80 0.13 21.09
N PRO A 4 -3.49 1.18 21.87
CA PRO A 4 -3.42 2.53 21.34
C PRO A 4 -2.39 2.61 20.20
N ARG A 5 -2.64 3.50 19.22
CA ARG A 5 -1.68 3.75 18.13
C ARG A 5 -0.41 4.37 18.70
N THR A 6 0.74 3.99 18.16
CA THR A 6 2.01 4.62 18.57
C THR A 6 2.03 6.09 18.16
N SER A 7 2.71 6.94 18.94
CA SER A 7 2.88 8.35 18.58
C SER A 7 3.64 8.53 17.25
N SER A 8 4.56 7.62 16.93
CA SER A 8 5.30 7.58 15.66
C SER A 8 4.38 7.31 14.47
N TYR A 9 3.43 6.37 14.60
CA TYR A 9 2.44 6.10 13.58
C TYR A 9 1.56 7.32 13.29
N LEU A 10 1.04 7.98 14.33
CA LEU A 10 0.18 9.16 14.18
C LEU A 10 0.91 10.31 13.50
N ALA A 11 2.11 10.64 13.96
CA ALA A 11 2.92 11.71 13.37
C ALA A 11 3.29 11.40 11.91
N ARG A 12 3.59 10.13 11.60
CA ARG A 12 3.88 9.70 10.23
C ARG A 12 2.66 9.79 9.33
N ARG A 13 1.51 9.38 9.81
CA ARG A 13 0.24 9.47 9.10
C ARG A 13 -0.11 10.90 8.73
N GLU A 14 -0.06 11.84 9.69
CA GLU A 14 -0.34 13.25 9.45
C GLU A 14 0.59 13.85 8.39
N TRP A 15 1.88 13.52 8.45
CA TRP A 15 2.83 13.99 7.45
C TRP A 15 2.60 13.39 6.05
N ILE A 16 2.24 12.09 5.95
CA ILE A 16 1.87 11.43 4.69
C ILE A 16 0.61 12.09 4.11
N GLU A 17 -0.42 12.32 4.94
CA GLU A 17 -1.66 12.99 4.56
C GLU A 17 -1.39 14.37 3.98
N GLU A 18 -0.67 15.23 4.70
CA GLU A 18 -0.34 16.59 4.24
C GLU A 18 0.44 16.58 2.91
N TYR A 19 1.40 15.68 2.76
CA TYR A 19 2.20 15.61 1.54
C TYR A 19 1.36 15.16 0.33
N PHE A 20 0.63 14.07 0.45
CA PHE A 20 -0.14 13.54 -0.68
C PHE A 20 -1.35 14.40 -1.01
N ASP A 21 -1.94 15.07 -0.03
CA ASP A 21 -3.09 15.92 -0.26
C ASP A 21 -2.70 17.27 -0.87
N ARG A 22 -1.67 17.94 -0.34
CA ARG A 22 -1.31 19.31 -0.74
C ARG A 22 -0.25 19.39 -1.83
N THR A 23 0.72 18.47 -1.81
CA THR A 23 1.94 18.62 -2.62
C THR A 23 2.01 17.66 -3.79
N ALA A 24 1.52 16.44 -3.64
CA ALA A 24 1.75 15.37 -4.60
C ALA A 24 0.51 14.87 -5.32
N ALA A 25 -0.71 15.28 -4.92
CA ALA A 25 -1.95 14.74 -5.47
C ALA A 25 -2.00 14.83 -7.01
N GLU A 26 -1.71 15.96 -7.60
CA GLU A 26 -1.71 16.14 -9.07
C GLU A 26 -0.59 15.32 -9.74
N THR A 27 0.62 15.35 -9.15
CA THR A 27 1.75 14.57 -9.69
C THR A 27 1.47 13.08 -9.63
N TRP A 28 0.85 12.61 -8.54
CA TRP A 28 0.48 11.22 -8.35
C TRP A 28 -0.68 10.81 -9.27
N ALA A 29 -1.70 11.65 -9.39
CA ALA A 29 -2.78 11.46 -10.35
C ALA A 29 -2.24 11.33 -11.78
N ARG A 30 -1.28 12.17 -12.17
CA ARG A 30 -0.62 12.10 -13.49
C ARG A 30 0.25 10.85 -13.65
N LEU A 31 1.00 10.45 -12.62
CA LEU A 31 1.82 9.24 -12.64
C LEU A 31 0.98 7.97 -12.82
N THR A 32 -0.21 7.94 -12.23
CA THR A 32 -1.15 6.80 -12.27
C THR A 32 -2.19 6.90 -13.39
N SER A 33 -2.06 7.85 -14.33
CA SER A 33 -2.88 7.98 -15.54
C SER A 33 -2.12 7.49 -16.77
N GLU A 34 -2.78 7.44 -17.92
CA GLU A 34 -2.17 7.15 -19.23
C GLU A 34 -1.42 8.35 -19.82
N ALA A 35 -1.46 9.52 -19.17
CA ALA A 35 -0.80 10.73 -19.66
C ALA A 35 0.71 10.51 -19.87
N PRO A 36 1.32 11.11 -20.91
CA PRO A 36 2.75 11.05 -21.14
C PRO A 36 3.54 11.54 -19.92
N VAL A 37 4.55 10.77 -19.54
CA VAL A 37 5.46 11.09 -18.42
C VAL A 37 6.91 10.97 -18.87
N GLY A 38 7.82 11.68 -18.22
CA GLY A 38 9.25 11.57 -18.54
C GLY A 38 9.80 10.15 -18.28
N ARG A 39 10.94 9.80 -18.91
CA ARG A 39 11.55 8.46 -18.87
C ARG A 39 11.65 7.84 -17.45
N ILE A 40 12.06 8.62 -16.44
CA ILE A 40 12.14 8.16 -15.06
C ILE A 40 10.75 7.77 -14.51
N ARG A 41 9.74 8.61 -14.78
CA ARG A 41 8.37 8.34 -14.32
C ARG A 41 7.72 7.17 -15.07
N SER A 42 8.09 6.91 -16.33
CA SER A 42 7.60 5.72 -17.04
C SER A 42 8.09 4.43 -16.41
N THR A 43 9.38 4.35 -16.02
CA THR A 43 9.90 3.16 -15.35
C THR A 43 9.24 2.93 -13.98
N VAL A 44 8.92 4.00 -13.24
CA VAL A 44 8.17 3.89 -11.98
C VAL A 44 6.74 3.38 -12.24
N ARG A 45 6.05 3.92 -13.26
CA ARG A 45 4.70 3.48 -13.65
C ARG A 45 4.70 1.98 -14.00
N GLU A 46 5.55 1.57 -14.91
CA GLU A 46 5.70 0.17 -15.33
C GLU A 46 6.02 -0.76 -14.14
N GLY A 47 6.91 -0.34 -13.24
CA GLY A 47 7.23 -1.08 -12.03
C GLY A 47 6.01 -1.25 -11.11
N ARG A 48 5.22 -0.21 -10.94
CA ARG A 48 3.96 -0.26 -10.18
C ARG A 48 2.91 -1.14 -10.84
N ASP A 49 2.77 -1.06 -12.16
CA ASP A 49 1.82 -1.91 -12.90
C ASP A 49 2.19 -3.39 -12.77
N ARG A 50 3.48 -3.73 -12.85
CA ARG A 50 3.97 -5.08 -12.56
C ARG A 50 3.69 -5.51 -11.13
N MET A 51 3.93 -4.63 -10.14
CA MET A 51 3.63 -4.93 -8.73
C MET A 51 2.14 -5.19 -8.52
N ARG A 52 1.28 -4.36 -9.11
CA ARG A 52 -0.18 -4.53 -9.04
C ARG A 52 -0.60 -5.86 -9.67
N ALA A 53 -0.05 -6.21 -10.83
CA ALA A 53 -0.29 -7.50 -11.48
C ALA A 53 0.18 -8.68 -10.62
N THR A 54 1.35 -8.58 -9.95
CA THR A 54 1.85 -9.59 -9.01
C THR A 54 0.87 -9.78 -7.85
N LEU A 55 0.51 -8.70 -7.14
CA LEU A 55 -0.40 -8.78 -5.98
C LEU A 55 -1.78 -9.33 -6.38
N THR A 56 -2.35 -8.82 -7.47
CA THR A 56 -3.65 -9.31 -7.93
C THR A 56 -3.56 -10.75 -8.45
N GLY A 57 -2.44 -11.15 -9.06
CA GLY A 57 -2.19 -12.52 -9.51
C GLY A 57 -2.05 -13.54 -8.37
N TRP A 58 -1.76 -13.10 -7.15
CA TRP A 58 -1.72 -13.95 -5.96
C TRP A 58 -3.10 -14.21 -5.35
N LEU A 59 -4.07 -13.36 -5.62
CA LEU A 59 -5.45 -13.54 -5.20
C LEU A 59 -6.19 -14.51 -6.13
N PRO A 60 -7.28 -15.15 -5.69
CA PRO A 60 -8.13 -15.97 -6.54
C PRO A 60 -8.58 -15.23 -7.81
N ALA A 61 -8.64 -15.94 -8.93
CA ALA A 61 -9.10 -15.37 -10.21
C ALA A 61 -10.57 -14.91 -10.12
N ASP A 62 -11.42 -15.66 -9.42
CA ASP A 62 -12.80 -15.29 -9.10
C ASP A 62 -12.87 -14.80 -7.65
N LEU A 63 -13.23 -13.53 -7.48
CA LEU A 63 -13.42 -12.88 -6.20
C LEU A 63 -14.91 -12.54 -5.94
N LYS A 64 -15.82 -13.17 -6.69
CA LYS A 64 -17.25 -12.93 -6.54
C LYS A 64 -17.71 -13.18 -5.10
N GLY A 65 -18.36 -12.16 -4.51
CA GLY A 65 -18.84 -12.21 -3.13
C GLY A 65 -17.74 -12.05 -2.06
N ARG A 66 -16.45 -11.93 -2.46
CA ARG A 66 -15.36 -11.63 -1.53
C ARG A 66 -15.31 -10.14 -1.23
N ARG A 67 -15.01 -9.81 0.01
CA ARG A 67 -14.82 -8.43 0.47
C ARG A 67 -13.32 -8.15 0.62
N VAL A 68 -12.82 -7.15 -0.11
CA VAL A 68 -11.40 -6.83 -0.14
C VAL A 68 -11.16 -5.39 0.33
N LEU A 69 -10.16 -5.18 1.20
CA LEU A 69 -9.66 -3.86 1.56
C LEU A 69 -8.46 -3.50 0.66
N ASP A 70 -8.54 -2.39 -0.04
CA ASP A 70 -7.40 -1.72 -0.69
C ASP A 70 -6.91 -0.62 0.26
N ALA A 71 -5.87 -0.94 1.05
CA ALA A 71 -5.36 -0.13 2.14
C ALA A 71 -4.27 0.84 1.63
N GLY A 72 -4.62 2.10 1.44
CA GLY A 72 -3.83 3.10 0.73
C GLY A 72 -4.10 3.03 -0.76
N CYS A 73 -5.38 3.13 -1.15
CA CYS A 73 -5.85 2.90 -2.52
C CYS A 73 -5.36 3.93 -3.55
N GLY A 74 -4.88 5.08 -3.09
CA GLY A 74 -4.46 6.17 -3.97
C GLY A 74 -5.55 6.55 -4.98
N THR A 75 -5.25 6.39 -6.28
CA THR A 75 -6.17 6.71 -7.39
C THR A 75 -7.05 5.52 -7.83
N GLY A 76 -7.11 4.44 -7.06
CA GLY A 76 -8.09 3.37 -7.19
C GLY A 76 -7.79 2.27 -8.22
N ALA A 77 -6.62 2.25 -8.85
CA ALA A 77 -6.33 1.30 -9.92
C ALA A 77 -6.40 -0.18 -9.47
N LEU A 78 -5.88 -0.49 -8.27
CA LEU A 78 -5.96 -1.83 -7.69
C LEU A 78 -7.41 -2.22 -7.38
N ALA A 79 -8.17 -1.31 -6.79
CA ALA A 79 -9.58 -1.54 -6.49
C ALA A 79 -10.40 -1.88 -7.75
N VAL A 80 -10.11 -1.22 -8.88
CA VAL A 80 -10.76 -1.52 -10.19
C VAL A 80 -10.40 -2.94 -10.63
N ASP A 81 -9.11 -3.32 -10.59
CA ASP A 81 -8.67 -4.67 -11.00
C ASP A 81 -9.35 -5.78 -10.18
N LEU A 82 -9.52 -5.56 -8.87
CA LEU A 82 -10.20 -6.49 -7.97
C LEU A 82 -11.71 -6.56 -8.22
N ALA A 83 -12.35 -5.41 -8.47
CA ALA A 83 -13.77 -5.35 -8.76
C ALA A 83 -14.12 -6.00 -10.11
N LEU A 84 -13.24 -5.93 -11.11
CA LEU A 84 -13.39 -6.64 -12.38
C LEU A 84 -13.41 -8.16 -12.19
N ARG A 85 -12.86 -8.69 -11.09
CA ARG A 85 -12.94 -10.11 -10.69
C ARG A 85 -14.15 -10.40 -9.78
N GLY A 86 -15.05 -9.44 -9.58
CA GLY A 86 -16.28 -9.59 -8.80
C GLY A 86 -16.15 -9.30 -7.31
N ALA A 87 -15.02 -8.77 -6.83
CA ALA A 87 -14.85 -8.39 -5.43
C ALA A 87 -15.70 -7.19 -5.04
N HIS A 88 -16.23 -7.19 -3.81
CA HIS A 88 -16.68 -5.97 -3.14
C HIS A 88 -15.46 -5.28 -2.49
N VAL A 89 -15.04 -4.16 -3.04
CA VAL A 89 -13.81 -3.47 -2.62
C VAL A 89 -14.13 -2.22 -1.81
N VAL A 90 -13.45 -2.09 -0.67
CA VAL A 90 -13.37 -0.83 0.08
C VAL A 90 -11.95 -0.29 -0.11
N GLY A 91 -11.81 0.80 -0.85
CA GLY A 91 -10.55 1.52 -1.02
C GLY A 91 -10.46 2.66 -0.02
N VAL A 92 -9.40 2.69 0.78
CA VAL A 92 -9.18 3.74 1.78
C VAL A 92 -7.85 4.43 1.55
N ASP A 93 -7.85 5.76 1.52
CA ASP A 93 -6.62 6.56 1.46
C ASP A 93 -6.72 7.76 2.40
N LEU A 94 -5.58 8.22 2.90
CA LEU A 94 -5.50 9.39 3.78
C LEU A 94 -5.82 10.69 3.03
N SER A 95 -5.49 10.77 1.73
CA SER A 95 -5.69 11.97 0.91
C SER A 95 -7.11 12.03 0.33
N PRO A 96 -7.96 12.98 0.76
CA PRO A 96 -9.27 13.24 0.14
C PRO A 96 -9.17 13.52 -1.36
N ASN A 97 -8.09 14.18 -1.81
CA ASN A 97 -7.87 14.48 -3.22
C ASN A 97 -7.62 13.22 -4.06
N LEU A 98 -6.84 12.25 -3.55
CA LEU A 98 -6.64 10.98 -4.25
C LEU A 98 -7.93 10.15 -4.30
N VAL A 99 -8.69 10.12 -3.21
CA VAL A 99 -10.01 9.45 -3.13
C VAL A 99 -10.99 10.07 -4.12
N ARG A 100 -11.02 11.39 -4.27
CA ARG A 100 -11.82 12.07 -5.29
C ARG A 100 -11.43 11.61 -6.70
N VAL A 101 -10.13 11.58 -7.01
CA VAL A 101 -9.63 11.09 -8.32
C VAL A 101 -10.00 9.62 -8.53
N ALA A 102 -9.88 8.77 -7.51
CA ALA A 102 -10.29 7.36 -7.58
C ALA A 102 -11.77 7.22 -7.91
N THR A 103 -12.61 8.03 -7.27
CA THR A 103 -14.06 8.04 -7.49
C THR A 103 -14.43 8.53 -8.89
N GLU A 104 -13.76 9.57 -9.39
CA GLU A 104 -13.96 10.10 -10.73
C GLU A 104 -13.55 9.10 -11.84
N ARG A 105 -12.49 8.32 -11.59
CA ARG A 105 -11.97 7.32 -12.53
C ARG A 105 -12.70 5.98 -12.48
N LEU A 106 -13.54 5.77 -11.46
CA LEU A 106 -14.23 4.51 -11.29
C LEU A 106 -15.25 4.29 -12.43
N PRO A 107 -15.12 3.21 -13.23
CA PRO A 107 -16.09 2.84 -14.25
C PRO A 107 -17.50 2.72 -13.66
N THR A 108 -18.48 3.22 -14.38
CA THR A 108 -19.87 3.29 -13.88
C THR A 108 -20.42 1.91 -13.53
N GLU A 109 -20.06 0.88 -14.29
CA GLU A 109 -20.45 -0.51 -14.09
C GLU A 109 -19.91 -1.12 -12.79
N LEU A 110 -18.81 -0.60 -12.25
CA LEU A 110 -18.17 -1.07 -11.02
C LEU A 110 -18.65 -0.33 -9.76
N ARG A 111 -19.43 0.73 -9.87
CA ARG A 111 -19.86 1.56 -8.73
C ARG A 111 -20.63 0.82 -7.65
N ARG A 112 -21.23 -0.33 -7.98
CA ARG A 112 -21.92 -1.18 -6.99
C ARG A 112 -20.94 -2.10 -6.23
N LEU A 113 -19.74 -2.28 -6.73
CA LEU A 113 -18.72 -3.15 -6.16
C LEU A 113 -17.62 -2.40 -5.41
N VAL A 114 -17.42 -1.11 -5.69
CA VAL A 114 -16.32 -0.33 -5.12
C VAL A 114 -16.84 0.87 -4.33
N THR A 115 -16.35 1.01 -3.10
CA THR A 115 -16.52 2.20 -2.28
C THR A 115 -15.15 2.79 -1.97
N PHE A 116 -14.97 4.10 -2.20
CA PHE A 116 -13.76 4.82 -1.80
C PHE A 116 -14.05 5.72 -0.60
N GLU A 117 -13.19 5.66 0.42
CA GLU A 117 -13.32 6.43 1.65
C GLU A 117 -12.01 7.16 1.98
N SER A 118 -12.10 8.43 2.35
CA SER A 118 -10.96 9.15 2.91
C SER A 118 -10.84 8.87 4.40
N GLY A 119 -9.66 8.43 4.83
CA GLY A 119 -9.44 8.13 6.24
C GLY A 119 -8.32 7.12 6.50
N ASP A 120 -8.31 6.63 7.73
CA ASP A 120 -7.30 5.69 8.19
C ASP A 120 -7.69 4.23 7.87
N MET A 121 -6.84 3.52 7.13
CA MET A 121 -7.00 2.10 6.81
C MET A 121 -7.15 1.21 8.05
N LEU A 122 -6.75 1.69 9.23
CA LEU A 122 -6.90 1.00 10.51
C LEU A 122 -8.19 1.36 11.26
N SER A 123 -9.11 2.13 10.66
CA SER A 123 -10.38 2.50 11.28
C SER A 123 -11.26 1.27 11.54
N GLU A 124 -11.74 1.08 12.77
CA GLU A 124 -12.60 -0.06 13.13
C GLU A 124 -13.94 -0.06 12.38
N LYS A 125 -14.38 1.09 11.89
CA LYS A 125 -15.61 1.24 11.13
C LYS A 125 -15.61 0.45 9.82
N LEU A 126 -14.44 0.13 9.26
CA LEU A 126 -14.29 -0.59 7.99
C LEU A 126 -14.77 -2.06 8.09
N GLY A 127 -14.80 -2.64 9.31
CA GLY A 127 -15.22 -4.03 9.53
C GLY A 127 -14.18 -5.07 9.09
N GLY A 128 -14.64 -6.28 8.75
CA GLY A 128 -13.80 -7.41 8.34
C GLY A 128 -13.76 -7.62 6.83
N PHE A 129 -12.73 -8.31 6.34
CA PHE A 129 -12.48 -8.57 4.93
C PHE A 129 -12.04 -10.02 4.72
N ASP A 130 -12.22 -10.55 3.53
CA ASP A 130 -11.65 -11.84 3.16
C ASP A 130 -10.17 -11.66 2.86
N HIS A 131 -9.80 -10.60 2.13
CA HIS A 131 -8.43 -10.24 1.81
C HIS A 131 -8.15 -8.76 2.11
N VAL A 132 -6.90 -8.45 2.45
CA VAL A 132 -6.40 -7.07 2.60
C VAL A 132 -5.21 -6.91 1.67
N VAL A 133 -5.19 -5.84 0.89
CA VAL A 133 -4.05 -5.50 0.03
C VAL A 133 -3.56 -4.10 0.38
N ALA A 134 -2.25 -3.95 0.60
CA ALA A 134 -1.60 -2.68 0.93
C ALA A 134 -0.41 -2.46 0.00
N MET A 135 -0.68 -1.92 -1.19
CA MET A 135 0.32 -1.67 -2.23
C MET A 135 0.95 -0.29 -2.09
N ASP A 136 2.27 -0.24 -1.86
CA ASP A 136 3.09 0.98 -1.75
C ASP A 136 2.58 2.01 -0.71
N SER A 137 1.75 1.58 0.22
CA SER A 137 1.23 2.40 1.31
C SER A 137 2.03 2.25 2.62
N LEU A 138 2.63 1.07 2.84
CA LEU A 138 3.37 0.76 4.07
C LEU A 138 4.88 1.08 3.98
N ILE A 139 5.37 1.48 2.82
CA ILE A 139 6.80 1.75 2.56
C ILE A 139 7.36 2.96 3.32
N HIS A 140 6.50 3.73 3.95
CA HIS A 140 6.84 4.95 4.70
C HIS A 140 6.97 4.73 6.20
N TYR A 141 6.61 3.55 6.72
CA TYR A 141 6.62 3.25 8.15
C TYR A 141 7.93 2.59 8.59
N GLU A 142 8.37 2.90 9.80
CA GLU A 142 9.47 2.17 10.44
C GLU A 142 9.04 0.72 10.70
N GLN A 143 10.01 -0.19 10.84
CA GLN A 143 9.71 -1.63 10.94
C GLN A 143 8.73 -1.96 12.09
N SER A 144 8.83 -1.30 13.24
CA SER A 144 7.90 -1.50 14.36
C SER A 144 6.47 -1.11 13.98
N ASP A 145 6.29 0.09 13.40
CA ASP A 145 4.97 0.58 13.00
C ASP A 145 4.39 -0.25 11.84
N LEU A 146 5.25 -0.75 10.95
CA LEU A 146 4.86 -1.70 9.89
C LEU A 146 4.30 -2.99 10.49
N VAL A 147 4.99 -3.60 11.45
CA VAL A 147 4.54 -4.83 12.12
C VAL A 147 3.23 -4.60 12.89
N ASP A 148 3.11 -3.50 13.63
CA ASP A 148 1.89 -3.14 14.35
C ASP A 148 0.71 -2.90 13.38
N THR A 149 0.98 -2.30 12.21
CA THR A 149 -0.02 -2.09 11.17
C THR A 149 -0.47 -3.43 10.59
N LEU A 150 0.47 -4.32 10.27
CA LEU A 150 0.17 -5.67 9.78
C LEU A 150 -0.63 -6.48 10.80
N ASP A 151 -0.31 -6.39 12.11
CA ASP A 151 -1.11 -7.01 13.17
C ASP A 151 -2.58 -6.57 13.11
N ARG A 152 -2.81 -5.26 12.99
CA ARG A 152 -4.17 -4.70 12.96
C ARG A 152 -4.93 -5.08 11.69
N LEU A 153 -4.27 -5.08 10.55
CA LEU A 153 -4.84 -5.49 9.27
C LEU A 153 -5.15 -7.00 9.28
N SER A 154 -4.24 -7.82 9.81
CA SER A 154 -4.41 -9.28 9.88
C SER A 154 -5.57 -9.72 10.77
N ARG A 155 -5.89 -8.94 11.82
CA ARG A 155 -7.08 -9.19 12.67
C ARG A 155 -8.38 -9.06 11.91
N ARG A 156 -8.40 -8.34 10.81
CA ARG A 156 -9.57 -8.08 9.97
C ARG A 156 -9.63 -8.94 8.74
N ALA A 157 -8.51 -9.53 8.34
CA ALA A 157 -8.42 -10.43 7.21
C ALA A 157 -8.76 -11.86 7.63
N LYS A 158 -9.58 -12.54 6.83
CA LYS A 158 -9.90 -13.94 7.06
C LYS A 158 -8.90 -14.87 6.39
N GLU A 159 -8.47 -14.56 5.17
CA GLU A 159 -7.72 -15.46 4.30
C GLU A 159 -6.28 -14.98 4.04
N SER A 160 -6.11 -13.73 3.60
CA SER A 160 -4.76 -13.23 3.31
C SER A 160 -4.59 -11.73 3.55
N VAL A 161 -3.33 -11.34 3.79
CA VAL A 161 -2.86 -9.96 3.79
C VAL A 161 -1.69 -9.89 2.81
N LEU A 162 -1.89 -9.14 1.74
CA LEU A 162 -0.86 -8.86 0.73
C LEU A 162 -0.36 -7.43 0.94
N PHE A 163 0.93 -7.26 1.01
CA PHE A 163 1.48 -5.91 1.21
C PHE A 163 2.82 -5.76 0.51
N THR A 164 3.24 -4.51 0.35
CA THR A 164 4.57 -4.20 -0.14
C THR A 164 5.37 -3.42 0.88
N PHE A 165 6.68 -3.60 0.84
CA PHE A 165 7.65 -2.83 1.61
C PHE A 165 8.86 -2.48 0.73
N ALA A 166 9.58 -1.43 1.10
CA ALA A 166 10.82 -1.07 0.45
C ALA A 166 11.95 -1.98 0.96
N PRO A 167 12.54 -2.86 0.11
CA PRO A 167 13.58 -3.75 0.57
C PRO A 167 14.87 -2.97 0.84
N ARG A 168 15.62 -3.34 1.89
CA ARG A 168 16.94 -2.77 2.15
C ARG A 168 17.94 -3.26 1.10
N THR A 169 18.17 -2.46 0.07
CA THR A 169 19.17 -2.71 -0.98
C THR A 169 20.28 -1.68 -0.91
N ALA A 170 21.49 -2.03 -1.42
CA ALA A 170 22.60 -1.09 -1.49
C ALA A 170 22.20 0.18 -2.27
N LEU A 171 21.45 0.03 -3.36
CA LEU A 171 20.97 1.15 -4.18
C LEU A 171 20.05 2.09 -3.38
N LEU A 172 19.05 1.57 -2.68
CA LEU A 172 18.15 2.38 -1.85
C LEU A 172 18.88 3.01 -0.68
N ALA A 173 19.85 2.32 -0.07
CA ALA A 173 20.70 2.88 0.98
C ALA A 173 21.55 4.06 0.46
N THR A 174 22.12 3.94 -0.73
CA THR A 174 22.90 5.01 -1.38
C THR A 174 22.01 6.19 -1.77
N MET A 175 20.87 5.94 -2.38
CA MET A 175 19.89 7.00 -2.72
C MET A 175 19.39 7.73 -1.48
N HIS A 176 19.22 7.01 -0.38
CA HIS A 176 18.82 7.59 0.91
C HIS A 176 19.93 8.49 1.47
N ALA A 177 21.19 8.02 1.47
CA ALA A 177 22.34 8.81 1.91
C ALA A 177 22.52 10.09 1.08
N VAL A 178 22.43 10.00 -0.26
CA VAL A 178 22.49 11.14 -1.17
C VAL A 178 21.29 12.09 -0.98
N GLY A 179 20.08 11.55 -0.79
CA GLY A 179 18.88 12.34 -0.55
C GLY A 179 18.93 13.18 0.73
N THR A 180 19.74 12.78 1.74
CA THR A 180 19.91 13.58 2.97
C THR A 180 20.80 14.82 2.75
N LEU A 181 21.61 14.83 1.69
CA LEU A 181 22.51 15.94 1.34
C LEU A 181 21.84 17.03 0.50
N LEU A 182 20.64 16.77 -0.05
CA LEU A 182 19.91 17.73 -0.86
C LEU A 182 19.11 18.73 -0.01
N PRO A 183 18.91 20.00 -0.47
CA PRO A 183 18.17 21.03 0.27
C PRO A 183 16.72 20.60 0.63
N ARG A 184 16.24 21.08 1.80
CA ARG A 184 14.97 20.69 2.43
C ARG A 184 13.72 21.35 1.81
N GLY A 185 13.54 21.32 0.49
CA GLY A 185 12.32 21.81 -0.15
C GLY A 185 11.49 20.67 -0.74
N ASN A 186 10.15 20.68 -0.56
CA ASN A 186 9.14 19.78 -1.18
C ASN A 186 9.56 18.29 -1.32
N ARG A 187 9.98 17.65 -0.23
CA ARG A 187 10.47 16.27 -0.28
C ARG A 187 9.31 15.27 -0.25
N ALA A 188 9.35 14.31 -1.18
CA ALA A 188 8.52 13.11 -1.12
C ALA A 188 8.62 12.43 0.25
N PRO A 189 7.55 11.77 0.74
CA PRO A 189 7.60 10.99 1.97
C PRO A 189 8.78 10.04 1.96
N ARG A 190 9.55 10.08 3.05
CA ARG A 190 10.72 9.23 3.20
C ARG A 190 10.32 7.76 3.05
N ILE A 191 10.89 7.07 2.09
CA ILE A 191 10.82 5.62 2.01
C ILE A 191 11.73 5.06 3.10
N VAL A 192 11.22 4.11 3.89
CA VAL A 192 11.95 3.44 4.98
C VAL A 192 12.32 2.03 4.53
N PRO A 193 13.61 1.77 4.19
CA PRO A 193 14.02 0.45 3.77
C PRO A 193 14.02 -0.55 4.93
N VAL A 194 13.36 -1.68 4.76
CA VAL A 194 13.26 -2.77 5.73
C VAL A 194 13.96 -4.02 5.18
N ALA A 195 14.76 -4.68 6.03
CA ALA A 195 15.38 -5.94 5.67
C ALA A 195 14.38 -7.09 5.85
N GLU A 196 14.10 -7.86 4.79
CA GLU A 196 13.14 -8.97 4.84
C GLU A 196 13.40 -9.96 5.99
N PRO A 197 14.64 -10.42 6.25
CA PRO A 197 14.88 -11.34 7.37
C PRO A 197 14.55 -10.72 8.74
N ALA A 198 14.74 -9.41 8.91
CA ALA A 198 14.41 -8.71 10.15
C ALA A 198 12.89 -8.56 10.30
N LEU A 199 12.19 -8.27 9.19
CA LEU A 199 10.72 -8.21 9.17
C LEU A 199 10.09 -9.56 9.52
N ARG A 200 10.58 -10.66 8.92
CA ARG A 200 10.11 -12.02 9.23
C ARG A 200 10.27 -12.35 10.71
N ARG A 201 11.46 -12.14 11.29
CA ARG A 201 11.69 -12.37 12.73
C ARG A 201 10.78 -11.52 13.62
N ALA A 202 10.54 -10.26 13.24
CA ALA A 202 9.65 -9.40 14.01
C ALA A 202 8.19 -9.87 13.95
N MET A 203 7.72 -10.39 12.81
CA MET A 203 6.39 -10.98 12.67
C MET A 203 6.26 -12.30 13.43
N GLU A 204 7.27 -13.19 13.40
CA GLU A 204 7.30 -14.46 14.15
C GLU A 204 7.22 -14.23 15.66
N GLY A 205 7.86 -13.18 16.16
CA GLY A 205 7.80 -12.78 17.58
C GLY A 205 6.50 -12.05 17.97
N HIS A 206 5.63 -11.73 17.02
CA HIS A 206 4.44 -10.96 17.29
C HIS A 206 3.21 -11.82 17.57
N ARG A 207 2.47 -11.53 18.66
CA ARG A 207 1.40 -12.37 19.21
C ARG A 207 0.34 -12.84 18.19
N VAL A 208 -0.01 -12.01 17.24
CA VAL A 208 -1.04 -12.34 16.24
C VAL A 208 -0.40 -12.85 14.96
N LEU A 209 0.66 -12.18 14.50
CA LEU A 209 1.30 -12.49 13.23
C LEU A 209 2.03 -13.85 13.25
N GLN A 210 2.40 -14.39 14.42
CA GLN A 210 2.96 -15.74 14.57
C GLN A 210 2.01 -16.85 14.05
N HIS A 211 0.72 -16.57 13.92
CA HIS A 211 -0.28 -17.49 13.38
C HIS A 211 -0.51 -17.32 11.86
N TRP A 212 0.24 -16.39 11.25
CA TRP A 212 0.22 -16.15 9.83
C TRP A 212 1.52 -16.63 9.18
N GLN A 213 1.41 -17.29 8.04
CA GLN A 213 2.56 -17.80 7.31
C GLN A 213 2.89 -16.89 6.12
N VAL A 214 4.17 -16.66 5.88
CA VAL A 214 4.61 -16.03 4.65
C VAL A 214 4.51 -17.04 3.52
N ALA A 215 3.49 -16.91 2.68
CA ALA A 215 3.22 -17.81 1.57
C ALA A 215 4.10 -17.50 0.36
N ARG A 216 4.18 -16.21 -0.03
CA ARG A 216 4.90 -15.75 -1.22
C ARG A 216 5.61 -14.44 -0.95
N THR A 217 6.71 -14.22 -1.66
CA THR A 217 7.40 -12.93 -1.72
C THR A 217 8.00 -12.75 -3.11
N GLU A 218 7.94 -11.53 -3.64
CA GLU A 218 8.50 -11.18 -4.95
C GLU A 218 9.01 -9.74 -4.94
N ARG A 219 10.22 -9.53 -5.48
CA ARG A 219 10.82 -8.20 -5.63
C ARG A 219 10.65 -7.72 -7.06
N ILE A 220 10.03 -6.56 -7.22
CA ILE A 220 9.93 -5.85 -8.48
C ILE A 220 10.94 -4.70 -8.48
N GLN A 221 11.81 -4.72 -9.49
CA GLN A 221 12.77 -3.65 -9.74
C GLN A 221 12.66 -3.20 -11.20
N ASN A 222 12.41 -1.90 -11.40
CA ASN A 222 12.33 -1.29 -12.73
C ASN A 222 12.78 0.18 -12.66
N GLY A 223 14.01 0.46 -13.09
CA GLY A 223 14.61 1.77 -12.98
C GLY A 223 14.64 2.29 -11.54
N PHE A 224 13.91 3.37 -11.27
CA PHE A 224 13.83 3.98 -9.94
C PHE A 224 12.77 3.35 -9.03
N TYR A 225 11.98 2.41 -9.52
CA TYR A 225 11.03 1.68 -8.71
C TYR A 225 11.68 0.40 -8.15
N THR A 226 11.68 0.27 -6.84
CA THR A 226 12.07 -0.96 -6.16
C THR A 226 11.15 -1.17 -4.97
N SER A 227 10.34 -2.22 -5.04
CA SER A 227 9.41 -2.62 -3.99
C SER A 227 9.36 -4.14 -3.89
N GLN A 228 9.03 -4.66 -2.72
CA GLN A 228 8.94 -6.09 -2.49
C GLN A 228 7.55 -6.43 -1.96
N ALA A 229 6.86 -7.31 -2.68
CA ALA A 229 5.59 -7.89 -2.27
C ALA A 229 5.81 -9.02 -1.26
N MET A 230 4.88 -9.16 -0.34
CA MET A 230 4.78 -10.29 0.59
C MET A 230 3.31 -10.63 0.82
N GLU A 231 3.02 -11.93 0.86
CA GLU A 231 1.70 -12.45 1.19
C GLU A 231 1.77 -13.21 2.51
N LEU A 232 0.86 -12.85 3.40
CA LEU A 232 0.57 -13.60 4.62
C LEU A 232 -0.74 -14.35 4.45
N THR A 233 -0.77 -15.63 4.83
CA THR A 233 -1.96 -16.48 4.85
C THR A 233 -2.11 -17.16 6.21
N ARG A 234 -3.31 -17.56 6.54
CA ARG A 234 -3.59 -18.41 7.72
C ARG A 234 -3.46 -19.86 7.38
#